data_c2584c54b6ffd6dc16356da18c16ec74
#
_entry.id   c2584c54b6ffd6dc16356da18c16ec74
#
_cell.length_a   1.000
_cell.length_b   1.000
_cell.length_c   1.000
_cell.angle_alpha   90.00
_cell.angle_beta   90.00
_cell.angle_gamma   90.00
#
_symmetry.space_group_name_H-M   'P 1'
#
loop_
_entity.id
_entity.type
_entity.pdbx_description
1 polymer ?
#
loop_
_entity_poly.entity_id
_entity_poly.type
_entity_poly.pdbx_seq_one_letter_code
_entity_poly.pdbx_strand_id
1 'polypeptide(L)'
;QDAFSPQRCPELWTEEFLAGLSARLAPGGRLLTYSRSAAVRASLQRAGLQLYSLLPAPGERVGWSSGTMAVQPGGSCTAEGPGWRPFSPMEKEHLFTRAAVPFRDPDGEASSSEILEKRVLEQQACGLEPTNAWQRRWRGDAALQSR
;
A
#
# COMPACT_ATOMS: atom_id res chain seq x y z
N GLN A 1 -2.05 -11.28 5.19
CA GLN A 1 -2.76 -11.16 3.89
C GLN A 1 -1.78 -11.52 2.78
N ASP A 2 -1.93 -12.69 2.24
CA ASP A 2 -1.03 -13.30 1.25
C ASP A 2 -1.81 -13.84 0.02
N ALA A 3 -2.83 -13.12 -0.40
CA ALA A 3 -3.58 -13.42 -1.61
C ALA A 3 -2.71 -13.19 -2.86
N PHE A 4 -3.11 -13.76 -4.02
CA PHE A 4 -2.49 -13.39 -5.30
C PHE A 4 -2.47 -11.87 -5.48
N SER A 5 -1.60 -11.40 -6.39
CA SER A 5 -1.44 -9.96 -6.60
C SER A 5 -2.78 -9.25 -6.88
N PRO A 6 -2.90 -7.95 -6.55
CA PRO A 6 -4.12 -7.19 -6.82
C PRO A 6 -4.60 -7.20 -8.28
N GLN A 7 -3.72 -7.53 -9.23
CA GLN A 7 -4.07 -7.67 -10.64
C GLN A 7 -4.73 -9.03 -10.96
N ARG A 8 -4.47 -10.04 -10.14
CA ARG A 8 -5.00 -11.41 -10.36
C ARG A 8 -6.21 -11.72 -9.49
N CYS A 9 -6.34 -11.04 -8.37
CA CYS A 9 -7.37 -11.30 -7.37
C CYS A 9 -7.77 -9.97 -6.70
N PRO A 10 -8.27 -8.96 -7.47
CA PRO A 10 -8.53 -7.62 -6.95
C PRO A 10 -9.58 -7.61 -5.84
N GLU A 11 -10.50 -8.56 -5.81
CA GLU A 11 -11.56 -8.70 -4.80
C GLU A 11 -11.02 -8.82 -3.37
N LEU A 12 -9.86 -9.45 -3.17
CA LEU A 12 -9.19 -9.57 -1.87
C LEU A 12 -8.30 -8.36 -1.52
N TRP A 13 -8.33 -7.33 -2.36
CA TRP A 13 -7.54 -6.10 -2.19
C TRP A 13 -8.40 -4.84 -2.29
N THR A 14 -9.72 -4.99 -2.37
CA THR A 14 -10.64 -3.85 -2.38
C THR A 14 -10.55 -3.07 -1.07
N GLU A 15 -10.88 -1.79 -1.15
CA GLU A 15 -10.87 -0.91 0.03
C GLU A 15 -11.83 -1.43 1.09
N GLU A 16 -12.98 -1.94 0.68
CA GLU A 16 -14.02 -2.49 1.54
C GLU A 16 -13.56 -3.79 2.23
N PHE A 17 -12.93 -4.70 1.49
CA PHE A 17 -12.37 -5.93 2.05
C PHE A 17 -11.26 -5.63 3.08
N LEU A 18 -10.34 -4.72 2.73
CA LEU A 18 -9.24 -4.33 3.63
C LEU A 18 -9.76 -3.59 4.88
N ALA A 19 -10.80 -2.77 4.74
CA ALA A 19 -11.46 -2.13 5.88
C ALA A 19 -12.12 -3.18 6.79
N GLY A 20 -12.78 -4.18 6.21
CA GLY A 20 -13.36 -5.31 6.95
C GLY A 20 -12.33 -6.12 7.72
N LEU A 21 -11.15 -6.38 7.14
CA LEU A 21 -10.03 -7.02 7.84
C LEU A 21 -9.50 -6.14 8.98
N SER A 22 -9.33 -4.84 8.70
CA SER A 22 -8.81 -3.87 9.67
C SER A 22 -9.71 -3.77 10.90
N ALA A 23 -11.02 -3.76 10.71
CA ALA A 23 -12.01 -3.69 11.79
C ALA A 23 -11.99 -4.93 12.72
N ARG A 24 -11.39 -6.04 12.30
CA ARG A 24 -11.26 -7.27 13.10
C ARG A 24 -9.96 -7.37 13.88
N LEU A 25 -9.04 -6.44 13.68
CA LEU A 25 -7.80 -6.39 14.44
C LEU A 25 -8.06 -5.87 15.85
N ALA A 26 -7.54 -6.57 16.85
CA ALA A 26 -7.50 -6.08 18.22
C ALA A 26 -6.61 -4.81 18.31
N PRO A 27 -6.76 -3.96 19.35
CA PRO A 27 -5.85 -2.86 19.62
C PRO A 27 -4.38 -3.33 19.61
N GLY A 28 -3.52 -2.69 18.82
CA GLY A 28 -2.13 -3.12 18.59
C GLY A 28 -1.97 -4.33 17.68
N GLY A 29 -3.06 -4.91 17.18
CA GLY A 29 -3.05 -5.99 16.20
C GLY A 29 -2.36 -5.58 14.91
N ARG A 30 -1.74 -6.54 14.21
CA ARG A 30 -0.92 -6.29 13.02
C ARG A 30 -1.45 -7.07 11.83
N LEU A 31 -1.57 -6.41 10.69
CA LEU A 31 -1.77 -7.02 9.38
C LEU A 31 -0.47 -6.92 8.60
N LEU A 32 0.05 -8.06 8.14
CA LEU A 32 1.25 -8.11 7.33
C LEU A 32 0.90 -8.56 5.91
N THR A 33 1.53 -7.95 4.92
CA THR A 33 1.39 -8.33 3.53
C THR A 33 2.68 -8.06 2.76
N TYR A 34 2.97 -8.90 1.77
CA TYR A 34 4.05 -8.65 0.82
C TYR A 34 3.78 -7.46 -0.11
N SER A 35 2.53 -7.00 -0.18
CA SER A 35 2.14 -5.94 -1.10
C SER A 35 2.77 -4.60 -0.73
N ARG A 36 3.35 -3.95 -1.75
CA ARG A 36 3.87 -2.57 -1.71
C ARG A 36 2.99 -1.62 -2.53
N SER A 37 1.86 -2.11 -3.01
CA SER A 37 0.92 -1.34 -3.82
C SER A 37 0.44 -0.10 -3.08
N ALA A 38 0.54 1.07 -3.72
CA ALA A 38 0.03 2.32 -3.16
C ALA A 38 -1.49 2.24 -2.90
N ALA A 39 -2.26 1.56 -3.76
CA ALA A 39 -3.68 1.35 -3.55
C ALA A 39 -3.96 0.60 -2.24
N VAL A 40 -3.26 -0.51 -2.00
CA VAL A 40 -3.40 -1.32 -0.79
C VAL A 40 -2.99 -0.52 0.46
N ARG A 41 -1.83 0.13 0.40
CA ARG A 41 -1.31 0.96 1.51
C ARG A 41 -2.27 2.11 1.84
N ALA A 42 -2.74 2.85 0.83
CA ALA A 42 -3.68 3.94 1.02
C ALA A 42 -5.03 3.47 1.59
N SER A 43 -5.55 2.32 1.16
CA SER A 43 -6.78 1.73 1.70
C SER A 43 -6.61 1.33 3.17
N LEU A 44 -5.50 0.69 3.55
CA LEU A 44 -5.21 0.37 4.95
C LEU A 44 -5.06 1.62 5.82
N GLN A 45 -4.44 2.69 5.28
CA GLN A 45 -4.33 3.98 5.98
C GLN A 45 -5.71 4.63 6.17
N ARG A 46 -6.58 4.63 5.15
CA ARG A 46 -7.95 5.13 5.26
C ARG A 46 -8.81 4.32 6.24
N ALA A 47 -8.51 3.02 6.37
CA ALA A 47 -9.09 2.17 7.41
C ALA A 47 -8.58 2.48 8.84
N GLY A 48 -7.73 3.49 9.03
CA GLY A 48 -7.24 3.95 10.32
C GLY A 48 -5.97 3.28 10.83
N LEU A 49 -5.34 2.41 10.03
CA LEU A 49 -4.13 1.71 10.45
C LEU A 49 -2.87 2.58 10.29
N GLN A 50 -1.92 2.42 11.19
CA GLN A 50 -0.57 2.96 11.09
C GLN A 50 0.28 2.06 10.20
N LEU A 51 0.99 2.65 9.21
CA LEU A 51 1.73 1.89 8.21
C LEU A 51 3.24 1.94 8.41
N TYR A 52 3.87 0.78 8.20
CA TYR A 52 5.31 0.59 8.23
C TYR A 52 5.77 -0.24 7.03
N SER A 53 6.98 0.02 6.56
CA SER A 53 7.63 -0.79 5.55
C SER A 53 8.34 -1.97 6.20
N LEU A 54 8.07 -3.17 5.70
CA LEU A 54 8.85 -4.36 6.04
C LEU A 54 10.22 -4.29 5.36
N LEU A 55 11.26 -4.59 6.11
CA LEU A 55 12.62 -4.64 5.60
C LEU A 55 12.91 -6.00 4.94
N PRO A 56 13.75 -6.05 3.89
CA PRO A 56 14.24 -7.29 3.35
C PRO A 56 14.99 -8.10 4.42
N ALA A 57 14.94 -9.43 4.33
CA ALA A 57 15.72 -10.28 5.20
C ALA A 57 17.23 -10.07 4.97
N PRO A 58 18.08 -10.29 6.00
CA PRO A 58 19.52 -10.23 5.83
C PRO A 58 19.99 -11.14 4.68
N GLY A 59 20.75 -10.60 3.74
CA GLY A 59 21.23 -11.32 2.55
C GLY A 59 20.30 -11.28 1.33
N GLU A 60 19.07 -10.78 1.45
CA GLU A 60 18.23 -10.49 0.30
C GLU A 60 18.68 -9.22 -0.44
N ARG A 61 18.39 -9.17 -1.75
CA ARG A 61 18.68 -7.95 -2.54
C ARG A 61 17.98 -6.76 -1.92
N VAL A 62 18.74 -5.71 -1.67
CA VAL A 62 18.25 -4.47 -1.06
C VAL A 62 17.23 -3.82 -2.00
N GLY A 63 15.97 -4.06 -1.71
CA GLY A 63 14.87 -3.27 -2.24
C GLY A 63 14.47 -2.18 -1.25
N TRP A 64 13.64 -1.23 -1.66
CA TRP A 64 13.14 -0.19 -0.75
C TRP A 64 12.18 -0.73 0.33
N SER A 65 11.58 -1.91 0.12
CA SER A 65 10.72 -2.61 1.09
C SER A 65 10.43 -4.02 0.58
N SER A 66 10.21 -4.99 1.47
CA SER A 66 9.70 -6.34 1.13
C SER A 66 8.19 -6.47 1.30
N GLY A 67 7.53 -5.45 1.86
CA GLY A 67 6.08 -5.50 2.09
C GLY A 67 5.60 -4.36 2.96
N THR A 68 4.44 -4.57 3.55
CA THR A 68 3.77 -3.59 4.42
C THR A 68 3.32 -4.26 5.71
N MET A 69 3.59 -3.62 6.83
CA MET A 69 2.94 -3.88 8.11
C MET A 69 1.97 -2.74 8.41
N ALA A 70 0.73 -3.09 8.71
CA ALA A 70 -0.30 -2.16 9.14
C ALA A 70 -0.72 -2.51 10.58
N VAL A 71 -0.78 -1.53 11.46
CA VAL A 71 -0.98 -1.70 12.90
C VAL A 71 -2.23 -0.99 13.35
N GLN A 72 -3.12 -1.70 14.04
CA GLN A 72 -4.28 -1.09 14.68
C GLN A 72 -3.81 -0.20 15.85
N PRO A 73 -4.26 1.08 15.92
CA PRO A 73 -3.97 1.95 17.06
C PRO A 73 -4.43 1.36 18.40
N GLY A 74 -3.84 1.82 19.52
CA GLY A 74 -4.23 1.42 20.86
C GLY A 74 -3.34 0.34 21.51
N GLY A 75 -2.28 -0.11 20.81
CA GLY A 75 -1.24 -0.97 21.37
C GLY A 75 0.14 -0.32 21.34
N SER A 76 1.11 -0.88 22.08
CA SER A 76 2.49 -0.43 22.00
C SER A 76 3.16 -1.03 20.76
N CYS A 77 3.39 -0.20 19.74
CA CYS A 77 4.24 -0.54 18.61
C CYS A 77 5.35 0.50 18.53
N THR A 78 6.60 0.06 18.56
CA THR A 78 7.73 0.94 18.33
C THR A 78 7.74 1.42 16.87
N ALA A 79 8.10 2.67 16.62
CA ALA A 79 8.17 3.22 15.27
C ALA A 79 9.15 2.45 14.37
N GLU A 80 10.18 1.85 14.95
CA GLU A 80 11.18 1.03 14.26
C GLU A 80 11.42 -0.27 15.00
N GLY A 81 11.78 -1.32 14.27
CA GLY A 81 12.12 -2.62 14.80
C GLY A 81 13.05 -3.40 13.88
N PRO A 82 13.48 -4.61 14.27
CA PRO A 82 14.45 -5.38 13.52
C PRO A 82 14.00 -5.77 12.10
N GLY A 83 12.69 -5.66 11.80
CA GLY A 83 12.12 -6.03 10.50
C GLY A 83 11.20 -4.98 9.87
N TRP A 84 11.08 -3.78 10.46
CA TRP A 84 10.23 -2.72 9.92
C TRP A 84 10.77 -1.33 10.24
N ARG A 85 10.37 -0.35 9.45
CA ARG A 85 10.66 1.08 9.63
C ARG A 85 9.47 1.94 9.22
N PRO A 86 9.41 3.21 9.60
CA PRO A 86 8.47 4.17 9.03
C PRO A 86 8.61 4.28 7.51
N PHE A 87 7.54 4.69 6.85
CA PHE A 87 7.61 5.02 5.43
C PHE A 87 8.60 6.15 5.18
N SER A 88 9.45 5.98 4.17
CA SER A 88 10.30 7.04 3.64
C SER A 88 9.44 8.16 3.02
N PRO A 89 10.01 9.37 2.80
CA PRO A 89 9.32 10.42 2.06
C PRO A 89 8.77 9.95 0.70
N MET A 90 9.58 9.19 -0.05
CA MET A 90 9.18 8.59 -1.31
C MET A 90 7.94 7.69 -1.19
N GLU A 91 7.90 6.83 -0.16
CA GLU A 91 6.78 5.93 0.07
C GLU A 91 5.52 6.70 0.48
N LYS A 92 5.67 7.77 1.27
CA LYS A 92 4.56 8.65 1.64
C LYS A 92 3.97 9.36 0.43
N GLU A 93 4.81 9.93 -0.42
CA GLU A 93 4.35 10.60 -1.66
C GLU A 93 3.69 9.62 -2.63
N HIS A 94 4.14 8.36 -2.70
CA HIS A 94 3.51 7.35 -3.55
C HIS A 94 2.02 7.17 -3.25
N LEU A 95 1.59 7.42 -2.01
CA LEU A 95 0.19 7.35 -1.61
C LEU A 95 -0.67 8.52 -2.17
N PHE A 96 -0.05 9.53 -2.77
CA PHE A 96 -0.71 10.68 -3.41
C PHE A 96 -0.59 10.64 -4.95
N THR A 97 -0.23 9.49 -5.51
CA THR A 97 -0.19 9.28 -6.97
C THR A 97 -1.41 8.51 -7.46
N ARG A 98 -1.60 8.44 -8.79
CA ARG A 98 -2.64 7.60 -9.42
C ARG A 98 -2.56 6.13 -9.02
N ALA A 99 -1.38 5.64 -8.60
CA ALA A 99 -1.23 4.28 -8.09
C ALA A 99 -2.03 4.04 -6.80
N ALA A 100 -2.37 5.08 -6.04
CA ALA A 100 -3.11 5.00 -4.79
C ALA A 100 -4.64 4.92 -4.97
N VAL A 101 -5.16 5.10 -6.18
CA VAL A 101 -6.58 4.86 -6.48
C VAL A 101 -6.92 3.42 -6.09
N PRO A 102 -7.91 3.22 -5.20
CA PRO A 102 -8.20 1.89 -4.65
C PRO A 102 -8.83 0.95 -5.66
N PHE A 103 -8.82 -0.33 -5.35
CA PHE A 103 -9.76 -1.29 -5.90
C PHE A 103 -11.06 -1.16 -5.10
N ARG A 104 -12.22 -1.18 -5.76
CA ARG A 104 -13.52 -0.98 -5.11
C ARG A 104 -14.50 -2.05 -5.48
N ASP A 105 -15.18 -2.56 -4.46
CA ASP A 105 -16.32 -3.46 -4.58
C ASP A 105 -17.24 -3.27 -3.35
N PRO A 106 -18.02 -2.18 -3.33
CA PRO A 106 -18.81 -1.82 -2.15
C PRO A 106 -19.88 -2.86 -1.80
N ASP A 107 -20.38 -3.58 -2.79
CA ASP A 107 -21.45 -4.56 -2.61
C ASP A 107 -20.90 -6.00 -2.44
N GLY A 108 -19.63 -6.24 -2.75
CA GLY A 108 -18.98 -7.54 -2.68
C GLY A 108 -19.41 -8.52 -3.80
N GLU A 109 -19.95 -8.00 -4.88
CA GLU A 109 -20.54 -8.79 -5.99
C GLU A 109 -19.82 -8.58 -7.33
N ALA A 110 -18.89 -7.62 -7.41
CA ALA A 110 -18.21 -7.31 -8.65
C ALA A 110 -17.20 -8.40 -9.03
N SER A 111 -17.15 -8.73 -10.31
CA SER A 111 -16.11 -9.60 -10.86
C SER A 111 -14.76 -8.92 -10.85
N SER A 112 -13.68 -9.70 -10.91
CA SER A 112 -12.30 -9.18 -11.00
C SER A 112 -12.13 -8.17 -12.14
N SER A 113 -12.74 -8.43 -13.32
CA SER A 113 -12.68 -7.53 -14.49
C SER A 113 -13.36 -6.20 -14.21
N GLU A 114 -14.53 -6.20 -13.61
CA GLU A 114 -15.27 -4.97 -13.28
C GLU A 114 -14.53 -4.11 -12.28
N ILE A 115 -13.92 -4.71 -11.24
CA ILE A 115 -13.10 -4.00 -10.27
C ILE A 115 -11.91 -3.33 -10.96
N LEU A 116 -11.21 -4.04 -11.84
CA LEU A 116 -10.06 -3.52 -12.57
C LEU A 116 -10.46 -2.40 -13.55
N GLU A 117 -11.53 -2.57 -14.30
CA GLU A 117 -12.03 -1.57 -15.26
C GLU A 117 -12.47 -0.28 -14.56
N LYS A 118 -13.29 -0.40 -13.51
CA LYS A 118 -13.71 0.76 -12.69
C LYS A 118 -12.50 1.52 -12.15
N ARG A 119 -11.49 0.80 -11.65
CA ARG A 119 -10.26 1.41 -11.14
C ARG A 119 -9.50 2.16 -12.24
N VAL A 120 -9.40 1.62 -13.44
CA VAL A 120 -8.74 2.30 -14.58
C VAL A 120 -9.45 3.61 -14.91
N LEU A 121 -10.79 3.60 -14.97
CA LEU A 121 -11.59 4.80 -15.23
C LEU A 121 -11.37 5.85 -14.13
N GLU A 122 -11.37 5.45 -12.87
CA GLU A 122 -11.12 6.35 -11.74
C GLU A 122 -9.69 6.93 -11.79
N GLN A 123 -8.69 6.12 -12.14
CA GLN A 123 -7.32 6.59 -12.34
C GLN A 123 -7.19 7.63 -13.48
N GLN A 124 -7.97 7.49 -14.54
CA GLN A 124 -7.99 8.44 -15.66
C GLN A 124 -8.68 9.76 -15.27
N ALA A 125 -9.74 9.68 -14.47
CA ALA A 125 -10.52 10.83 -14.04
C ALA A 125 -9.89 11.61 -12.86
N CYS A 126 -9.04 10.96 -12.04
CA CYS A 126 -8.47 11.60 -10.86
C CYS A 126 -7.39 12.63 -11.24
N GLY A 127 -7.30 13.73 -10.49
CA GLY A 127 -6.29 14.79 -10.65
C GLY A 127 -4.91 14.47 -10.05
N LEU A 128 -4.67 13.22 -9.64
CA LEU A 128 -3.42 12.82 -8.97
C LEU A 128 -2.25 12.68 -9.95
N GLU A 129 -1.03 12.88 -9.45
CA GLU A 129 0.19 12.74 -10.23
C GLU A 129 0.29 11.33 -10.86
N PRO A 130 0.59 11.23 -12.18
CA PRO A 130 0.86 9.94 -12.79
C PRO A 130 2.08 9.26 -12.16
N THR A 131 1.97 7.95 -11.89
CA THR A 131 3.04 7.17 -11.23
C THR A 131 4.38 7.24 -11.95
N ASN A 132 4.38 7.29 -13.29
CA ASN A 132 5.60 7.41 -14.08
C ASN A 132 6.26 8.80 -13.95
N ALA A 133 5.49 9.87 -13.73
CA ALA A 133 6.02 11.21 -13.46
C ALA A 133 6.69 11.24 -12.08
N TRP A 134 6.01 10.73 -11.05
CA TRP A 134 6.55 10.56 -9.72
C TRP A 134 7.85 9.73 -9.72
N GLN A 135 7.89 8.59 -10.42
CA GLN A 135 9.09 7.75 -10.52
C GLN A 135 10.27 8.48 -11.17
N ARG A 136 10.02 9.27 -12.21
CA ARG A 136 11.10 10.05 -12.88
C ARG A 136 11.69 11.10 -11.94
N ARG A 137 10.85 11.80 -11.18
CA ARG A 137 11.26 12.82 -10.23
C ARG A 137 12.18 12.22 -9.16
N TRP A 138 11.76 11.12 -8.51
CA TRP A 138 12.54 10.45 -7.48
C TRP A 138 13.84 9.81 -7.98
N ARG A 139 13.90 9.34 -9.24
CA ARG A 139 15.16 8.86 -9.86
C ARG A 139 16.12 9.98 -10.12
N GLY A 140 15.64 11.16 -10.53
CA GLY A 140 16.44 12.36 -10.71
C GLY A 140 17.08 12.83 -9.42
N ASP A 141 16.31 12.89 -8.34
CA ASP A 141 16.77 13.31 -7.02
C ASP A 141 17.81 12.35 -6.43
N ALA A 142 17.63 11.04 -6.59
CA ALA A 142 18.61 10.04 -6.15
C ALA A 142 19.95 10.17 -6.88
N ALA A 143 19.96 10.53 -8.17
CA ALA A 143 21.17 10.77 -8.94
C ALA A 143 21.90 12.06 -8.54
N LEU A 144 21.19 13.05 -7.99
CA LEU A 144 21.77 14.30 -7.46
C LEU A 144 22.37 14.13 -6.05
N GLN A 145 21.82 13.24 -5.23
CA GLN A 145 22.30 12.97 -3.87
C GLN A 145 23.52 12.03 -3.82
N SER A 146 23.86 11.37 -4.94
CA SER A 146 25.01 10.47 -5.07
C SER A 146 26.25 11.14 -5.70
N ARG A 147 26.24 12.46 -5.85
CA ARG A 147 27.38 13.30 -6.30
C ARG A 147 27.91 14.14 -5.14
#